data_280d04c2a6174dd37ce70739fb57cfb9
#
_entry.id   280d04c2a6174dd37ce70739fb57cfb9
#
_cell.length_a   1.000
_cell.length_b   1.000
_cell.length_c   1.000
_cell.angle_alpha   90.00
_cell.angle_beta   90.00
_cell.angle_gamma   90.00
#
_symmetry.space_group_name_H-M   'P 1'
#
loop_
_entity.id
_entity.type
_entity.pdbx_description
1 polymer ?
#
loop_
_entity_poly.entity_id
_entity_poly.type
_entity_poly.pdbx_seq_one_letter_code
_entity_poly.pdbx_strand_id
1 'polypeptide(L)'
;MEVGAFGSMGMWVDRTGAGFGMWQAHEHTGFEAYGEPGAVVWCDLMTGDPAAAQGFYAAVFGYAYQDIGDDRMPYALFTVPGGQMPAGGIGGLDPAAGDARPGWSVAFQVEDVDAAVRRVREAGGSVAQEPSDFEYGRMAAVAGPDQEVFVLMTPKEEM
;
A
#
# COMPACT_ATOMS: atom_id res chain seq x y z
N MET A 1 4.02 -18.26 13.50
CA MET A 1 3.07 -19.35 13.11
C MET A 1 3.62 -20.02 11.88
N GLU A 2 3.72 -21.34 11.91
CA GLU A 2 4.08 -22.14 10.72
C GLU A 2 2.90 -22.21 9.76
N VAL A 3 3.17 -22.11 8.46
CA VAL A 3 2.18 -22.20 7.37
C VAL A 3 2.57 -23.38 6.46
N GLY A 4 2.53 -24.59 7.01
CA GLY A 4 2.92 -25.81 6.30
C GLY A 4 4.32 -25.73 5.72
N ALA A 5 4.52 -26.24 4.50
CA ALA A 5 5.80 -26.19 3.80
C ALA A 5 6.10 -24.79 3.18
N PHE A 6 5.11 -23.88 3.16
CA PHE A 6 5.26 -22.60 2.47
C PHE A 6 6.15 -21.62 3.19
N GLY A 7 6.10 -21.58 4.53
CA GLY A 7 6.91 -20.65 5.32
C GLY A 7 6.36 -20.42 6.72
N SER A 8 6.90 -19.40 7.39
CA SER A 8 6.42 -18.96 8.69
C SER A 8 6.02 -17.49 8.64
N MET A 9 4.95 -17.14 9.34
CA MET A 9 4.49 -15.76 9.42
C MET A 9 4.27 -15.29 10.85
N GLY A 10 4.37 -14.01 11.06
CA GLY A 10 3.98 -13.33 12.27
C GLY A 10 3.36 -11.98 11.97
N MET A 11 2.52 -11.50 12.88
CA MET A 11 1.86 -10.20 12.80
C MET A 11 2.33 -9.33 13.96
N TRP A 12 2.63 -8.09 13.67
CA TRP A 12 3.10 -7.09 14.62
C TRP A 12 2.39 -5.76 14.38
N VAL A 13 2.63 -4.84 15.30
CA VAL A 13 2.17 -3.46 15.18
C VAL A 13 3.42 -2.58 15.26
N ASP A 14 3.53 -1.63 14.35
CA ASP A 14 4.63 -0.69 14.35
C ASP A 14 4.45 0.40 15.44
N ARG A 15 5.45 1.27 15.53
CA ARG A 15 5.47 2.36 16.51
C ARG A 15 4.30 3.33 16.38
N THR A 16 3.68 3.44 15.20
CA THR A 16 2.59 4.38 14.91
C THR A 16 1.22 3.77 15.08
N GLY A 17 1.14 2.46 15.32
CA GLY A 17 -0.08 1.70 15.48
C GLY A 17 -0.54 0.94 14.24
N ALA A 18 0.24 0.97 13.14
CA ALA A 18 -0.10 0.21 11.95
C ALA A 18 0.29 -1.27 12.08
N GLY A 19 -0.66 -2.15 11.75
CA GLY A 19 -0.41 -3.58 11.69
C GLY A 19 0.41 -3.96 10.45
N PHE A 20 1.40 -4.84 10.62
CA PHE A 20 2.17 -5.40 9.51
C PHE A 20 2.51 -6.88 9.76
N GLY A 21 2.77 -7.61 8.66
CA GLY A 21 3.19 -9.00 8.71
C GLY A 21 4.65 -9.16 8.29
N MET A 22 5.32 -10.16 8.85
CA MET A 22 6.60 -10.65 8.36
C MET A 22 6.42 -12.08 7.87
N TRP A 23 7.03 -12.37 6.72
CA TRP A 23 7.04 -13.68 6.11
C TRP A 23 8.47 -14.23 6.01
N GLN A 24 8.70 -15.39 6.59
CA GLN A 24 9.92 -16.16 6.36
C GLN A 24 9.60 -17.25 5.35
N ALA A 25 10.10 -17.07 4.14
CA ALA A 25 9.83 -18.00 3.03
C ALA A 25 10.54 -19.34 3.23
N HIS A 26 9.82 -20.41 2.90
CA HIS A 26 10.37 -21.73 2.59
C HIS A 26 10.10 -22.01 1.10
N GLU A 27 9.02 -22.73 0.75
CA GLU A 27 8.67 -23.02 -0.65
C GLU A 27 7.98 -21.81 -1.33
N HIS A 28 7.26 -20.97 -0.57
CA HIS A 28 6.59 -19.78 -1.11
C HIS A 28 7.45 -18.54 -0.94
N THR A 29 8.11 -18.10 -2.01
CA THR A 29 9.13 -17.06 -2.00
C THR A 29 8.61 -15.64 -2.25
N GLY A 30 7.33 -15.47 -2.54
CA GLY A 30 6.73 -14.16 -2.78
C GLY A 30 5.70 -14.14 -3.90
N PHE A 31 5.50 -12.98 -4.50
CA PHE A 31 4.56 -12.80 -5.60
C PHE A 31 5.01 -13.52 -6.87
N GLU A 32 4.08 -14.16 -7.55
CA GLU A 32 4.27 -14.68 -8.91
C GLU A 32 3.89 -13.63 -9.98
N ALA A 33 3.00 -12.68 -9.60
CA ALA A 33 2.55 -11.58 -10.46
C ALA A 33 2.66 -10.25 -9.70
N TYR A 34 3.20 -9.23 -10.34
CA TYR A 34 3.36 -7.89 -9.81
C TYR A 34 3.35 -6.87 -10.95
N GLY A 35 2.61 -5.76 -10.78
CA GLY A 35 2.59 -4.67 -11.75
C GLY A 35 1.90 -5.02 -13.08
N GLU A 36 0.92 -5.91 -13.03
CA GLU A 36 0.07 -6.25 -14.18
C GLU A 36 -1.41 -6.26 -13.76
N PRO A 37 -2.37 -6.14 -14.69
CA PRO A 37 -3.79 -6.13 -14.35
C PRO A 37 -4.22 -7.35 -13.52
N GLY A 38 -4.83 -7.08 -12.35
CA GLY A 38 -5.22 -8.09 -11.36
C GLY A 38 -4.18 -8.37 -10.29
N ALA A 39 -2.95 -7.88 -10.42
CA ALA A 39 -1.89 -8.06 -9.45
C ALA A 39 -1.65 -6.81 -8.58
N VAL A 40 -0.90 -6.98 -7.50
CA VAL A 40 -0.40 -5.86 -6.68
C VAL A 40 0.54 -5.00 -7.50
N VAL A 41 0.42 -3.68 -7.39
CA VAL A 41 1.31 -2.73 -8.06
C VAL A 41 2.00 -1.77 -7.08
N TRP A 42 1.41 -1.54 -5.90
CA TRP A 42 1.97 -0.64 -4.90
C TRP A 42 1.49 -0.97 -3.48
N CYS A 43 2.23 -0.50 -2.48
CA CYS A 43 1.76 -0.51 -1.10
C CYS A 43 2.15 0.79 -0.39
N ASP A 44 1.23 1.33 0.40
CA ASP A 44 1.42 2.55 1.18
C ASP A 44 1.13 2.33 2.65
N LEU A 45 1.98 2.90 3.49
CA LEU A 45 1.65 3.18 4.88
C LEU A 45 1.23 4.64 5.02
N MET A 46 0.00 4.84 5.47
CA MET A 46 -0.47 6.16 5.87
C MET A 46 -0.53 6.25 7.39
N THR A 47 0.08 7.28 7.97
CA THR A 47 0.21 7.40 9.43
C THR A 47 0.21 8.86 9.89
N GLY A 48 -0.15 9.10 11.15
CA GLY A 48 -0.06 10.43 11.78
C GLY A 48 1.38 10.89 12.09
N ASP A 49 2.35 9.97 12.05
CA ASP A 49 3.77 10.28 12.28
C ASP A 49 4.67 9.53 11.29
N PRO A 50 4.78 10.03 10.03
CA PRO A 50 5.61 9.41 9.00
C PRO A 50 7.08 9.28 9.40
N ALA A 51 7.62 10.26 10.12
CA ALA A 51 9.02 10.24 10.54
C ALA A 51 9.31 9.10 11.55
N ALA A 52 8.40 8.88 12.49
CA ALA A 52 8.51 7.76 13.43
C ALA A 52 8.39 6.41 12.71
N ALA A 53 7.48 6.29 11.73
CA ALA A 53 7.34 5.09 10.91
C ALA A 53 8.60 4.82 10.09
N GLN A 54 9.12 5.81 9.37
CA GLN A 54 10.37 5.70 8.61
C GLN A 54 11.53 5.23 9.49
N GLY A 55 11.71 5.85 10.65
CA GLY A 55 12.74 5.45 11.61
C GLY A 55 12.60 4.00 12.08
N PHE A 56 11.37 3.54 12.33
CA PHE A 56 11.09 2.16 12.72
C PHE A 56 11.44 1.16 11.60
N TYR A 57 10.94 1.37 10.39
CA TYR A 57 11.17 0.44 9.28
C TYR A 57 12.63 0.47 8.78
N ALA A 58 13.32 1.63 8.88
CA ALA A 58 14.76 1.69 8.65
C ALA A 58 15.53 0.83 9.64
N ALA A 59 15.20 0.89 10.93
CA ALA A 59 15.86 0.13 11.98
C ALA A 59 15.60 -1.39 11.89
N VAL A 60 14.36 -1.77 11.51
CA VAL A 60 13.95 -3.19 11.47
C VAL A 60 14.34 -3.87 10.16
N PHE A 61 14.14 -3.19 9.03
CA PHE A 61 14.29 -3.78 7.68
C PHE A 61 15.40 -3.15 6.85
N GLY A 62 16.04 -2.08 7.33
CA GLY A 62 17.08 -1.38 6.57
C GLY A 62 16.55 -0.57 5.40
N TYR A 63 15.29 -0.13 5.43
CA TYR A 63 14.74 0.67 4.34
C TYR A 63 15.47 2.00 4.19
N ALA A 64 15.70 2.41 2.95
CA ALA A 64 16.17 3.74 2.58
C ALA A 64 15.02 4.56 2.00
N TYR A 65 15.05 5.87 2.21
CA TYR A 65 13.94 6.76 1.87
C TYR A 65 14.35 7.85 0.91
N GLN A 66 13.40 8.24 0.05
CA GLN A 66 13.47 9.42 -0.80
C GLN A 66 12.19 10.23 -0.56
N ASP A 67 12.34 11.41 0.05
CA ASP A 67 11.22 12.34 0.25
C ASP A 67 10.80 12.93 -1.10
N ILE A 68 9.50 12.84 -1.40
CA ILE A 68 8.86 13.42 -2.59
C ILE A 68 7.60 14.23 -2.25
N GLY A 69 7.20 14.24 -0.98
CA GLY A 69 6.10 15.04 -0.48
C GLY A 69 6.51 16.48 -0.12
N ASP A 70 5.59 17.18 0.51
CA ASP A 70 5.80 18.52 1.02
C ASP A 70 5.32 18.65 2.49
N ASP A 71 5.39 19.85 3.06
CA ASP A 71 4.99 20.11 4.46
C ASP A 71 3.49 19.85 4.72
N ARG A 72 2.64 19.82 3.70
CA ARG A 72 1.19 19.57 3.81
C ARG A 72 0.86 18.10 3.64
N MET A 73 1.58 17.44 2.76
CA MET A 73 1.44 16.02 2.47
C MET A 73 2.81 15.35 2.48
N PRO A 74 3.37 15.10 3.68
CA PRO A 74 4.64 14.39 3.77
C PRO A 74 4.50 12.99 3.19
N TYR A 75 5.40 12.66 2.26
CA TYR A 75 5.41 11.35 1.62
C TYR A 75 6.83 10.99 1.18
N ALA A 76 7.25 9.80 1.51
CA ALA A 76 8.54 9.27 1.11
C ALA A 76 8.40 7.91 0.44
N LEU A 77 9.08 7.72 -0.66
CA LEU A 77 9.30 6.42 -1.26
C LEU A 77 10.29 5.63 -0.43
N PHE A 78 10.09 4.33 -0.26
CA PHE A 78 11.10 3.48 0.36
C PHE A 78 11.64 2.43 -0.61
N THR A 79 12.93 2.15 -0.48
CA THR A 79 13.60 1.03 -1.14
C THR A 79 14.06 0.00 -0.11
N VAL A 80 13.97 -1.28 -0.46
CA VAL A 80 14.48 -2.37 0.36
C VAL A 80 15.99 -2.55 0.16
N PRO A 81 16.73 -3.13 1.10
CA PRO A 81 18.16 -3.41 0.94
C PRO A 81 18.47 -4.17 -0.36
N GLY A 82 19.37 -3.61 -1.17
CA GLY A 82 19.74 -4.17 -2.47
C GLY A 82 18.74 -3.92 -3.60
N GLY A 83 17.57 -3.35 -3.31
CA GLY A 83 16.62 -2.89 -4.33
C GLY A 83 17.08 -1.61 -5.01
N GLN A 84 16.70 -1.45 -6.28
CA GLN A 84 17.02 -0.24 -7.07
C GLN A 84 15.77 0.61 -7.32
N MET A 85 14.60 0.00 -7.22
CA MET A 85 13.31 0.66 -7.44
C MET A 85 12.57 0.81 -6.10
N PRO A 86 11.76 1.84 -5.94
CA PRO A 86 10.86 1.95 -4.81
C PRO A 86 9.96 0.72 -4.68
N ALA A 87 9.78 0.25 -3.45
CA ALA A 87 8.91 -0.87 -3.14
C ALA A 87 7.55 -0.43 -2.56
N GLY A 88 7.40 0.86 -2.24
CA GLY A 88 6.20 1.45 -1.70
C GLY A 88 6.43 2.84 -1.13
N GLY A 89 5.45 3.37 -0.42
CA GLY A 89 5.48 4.70 0.17
C GLY A 89 5.11 4.73 1.66
N ILE A 90 5.57 5.78 2.35
CA ILE A 90 5.12 6.13 3.70
C ILE A 90 4.68 7.60 3.68
N GLY A 91 3.39 7.83 3.95
CA GLY A 91 2.79 9.16 3.89
C GLY A 91 2.08 9.58 5.18
N GLY A 92 1.80 10.88 5.26
CA GLY A 92 0.99 11.48 6.30
C GLY A 92 -0.50 11.23 6.08
N LEU A 93 -1.23 10.88 7.13
CA LEU A 93 -2.69 10.90 7.10
C LEU A 93 -3.16 12.35 6.89
N ASP A 94 -4.16 12.52 6.01
CA ASP A 94 -4.82 13.80 5.86
C ASP A 94 -5.51 14.20 7.17
N PRO A 95 -5.15 15.34 7.78
CA PRO A 95 -5.82 15.81 8.99
C PRO A 95 -7.34 16.00 8.82
N ALA A 96 -7.81 16.19 7.59
CA ALA A 96 -9.23 16.31 7.27
C ALA A 96 -9.95 14.95 7.17
N ALA A 97 -9.22 13.84 7.13
CA ALA A 97 -9.78 12.49 7.05
C ALA A 97 -10.42 11.98 8.37
N GLY A 98 -10.54 12.85 9.40
CA GLY A 98 -11.22 12.52 10.65
C GLY A 98 -10.53 11.42 11.46
N ASP A 99 -11.28 10.34 11.77
CA ASP A 99 -10.80 9.22 12.59
C ASP A 99 -9.93 8.20 11.81
N ALA A 100 -9.29 8.61 10.71
CA ALA A 100 -8.40 7.73 9.95
C ALA A 100 -7.28 7.19 10.85
N ARG A 101 -7.05 5.88 10.79
CA ARG A 101 -6.05 5.19 11.61
C ARG A 101 -4.83 4.84 10.77
N PRO A 102 -3.64 4.78 11.39
CA PRO A 102 -2.45 4.28 10.73
C PRO A 102 -2.68 2.89 10.15
N GLY A 103 -2.25 2.68 8.93
CA GLY A 103 -2.42 1.39 8.29
C GLY A 103 -1.72 1.29 6.93
N TRP A 104 -1.35 0.05 6.59
CA TRP A 104 -0.91 -0.30 5.27
C TRP A 104 -2.11 -0.53 4.35
N SER A 105 -2.02 -0.01 3.14
CA SER A 105 -2.95 -0.29 2.04
C SER A 105 -2.20 -0.89 0.87
N VAL A 106 -2.90 -1.70 0.08
CA VAL A 106 -2.38 -2.34 -1.13
C VAL A 106 -3.14 -1.78 -2.31
N ALA A 107 -2.41 -1.42 -3.38
CA ALA A 107 -2.98 -1.06 -4.65
C ALA A 107 -2.90 -2.24 -5.62
N PHE A 108 -4.02 -2.55 -6.24
CA PHE A 108 -4.12 -3.52 -7.33
C PHE A 108 -4.22 -2.79 -8.66
N GLN A 109 -3.43 -3.24 -9.63
CA GLN A 109 -3.51 -2.70 -10.97
C GLN A 109 -4.79 -3.14 -11.66
N VAL A 110 -5.45 -2.22 -12.33
CA VAL A 110 -6.60 -2.47 -13.20
C VAL A 110 -6.41 -1.73 -14.53
N GLU A 111 -7.02 -2.23 -15.57
CA GLU A 111 -6.96 -1.58 -16.90
C GLU A 111 -7.72 -0.25 -16.93
N ASP A 112 -8.83 -0.15 -16.18
CA ASP A 112 -9.70 1.02 -16.11
C ASP A 112 -10.29 1.14 -14.72
N VAL A 113 -9.83 2.15 -13.96
CA VAL A 113 -10.28 2.42 -12.58
C VAL A 113 -11.77 2.70 -12.51
N ASP A 114 -12.33 3.48 -13.45
CA ASP A 114 -13.76 3.83 -13.44
C ASP A 114 -14.64 2.61 -13.68
N ALA A 115 -14.23 1.74 -14.60
CA ALA A 115 -14.91 0.46 -14.83
C ALA A 115 -14.80 -0.48 -13.63
N ALA A 116 -13.63 -0.53 -12.99
CA ALA A 116 -13.41 -1.35 -11.80
C ALA A 116 -14.26 -0.87 -10.61
N VAL A 117 -14.36 0.45 -10.39
CA VAL A 117 -15.20 1.05 -9.35
C VAL A 117 -16.68 0.73 -9.57
N ARG A 118 -17.15 0.74 -10.82
CA ARG A 118 -18.54 0.30 -11.13
C ARG A 118 -18.76 -1.16 -10.71
N ARG A 119 -17.83 -2.06 -11.05
CA ARG A 119 -17.90 -3.48 -10.64
C ARG A 119 -17.87 -3.67 -9.12
N VAL A 120 -17.08 -2.86 -8.39
CA VAL A 120 -17.07 -2.89 -6.90
C VAL A 120 -18.46 -2.59 -6.36
N ARG A 121 -19.13 -1.54 -6.85
CA ARG A 121 -20.50 -1.18 -6.42
C ARG A 121 -21.51 -2.27 -6.76
N GLU A 122 -21.44 -2.82 -7.96
CA GLU A 122 -22.31 -3.93 -8.41
C GLU A 122 -22.11 -5.20 -7.57
N ALA A 123 -20.89 -5.44 -7.07
CA ALA A 123 -20.56 -6.57 -6.21
C ALA A 123 -20.89 -6.33 -4.71
N GLY A 124 -21.48 -5.17 -4.35
CA GLY A 124 -21.85 -4.86 -2.98
C GLY A 124 -20.78 -4.21 -2.14
N GLY A 125 -19.64 -3.85 -2.72
CA GLY A 125 -18.61 -3.03 -2.10
C GLY A 125 -18.98 -1.54 -2.09
N SER A 126 -18.11 -0.74 -1.50
CA SER A 126 -18.27 0.71 -1.40
C SER A 126 -17.03 1.46 -1.91
N VAL A 127 -17.19 2.76 -2.12
CA VAL A 127 -16.12 3.64 -2.59
C VAL A 127 -15.77 4.62 -1.48
N ALA A 128 -14.54 4.51 -0.97
CA ALA A 128 -14.02 5.39 0.07
C ALA A 128 -13.46 6.69 -0.53
N GLN A 129 -12.84 6.59 -1.70
CA GLN A 129 -12.37 7.74 -2.49
C GLN A 129 -12.70 7.51 -3.95
N GLU A 130 -13.43 8.46 -4.54
CA GLU A 130 -13.80 8.42 -5.97
C GLU A 130 -12.55 8.45 -6.88
N PRO A 131 -12.66 7.91 -8.11
CA PRO A 131 -11.58 7.94 -9.07
C PRO A 131 -11.02 9.35 -9.28
N SER A 132 -9.71 9.50 -9.12
CA SER A 132 -9.00 10.75 -9.34
C SER A 132 -7.66 10.52 -10.05
N ASP A 133 -7.26 11.48 -10.86
CA ASP A 133 -5.96 11.46 -11.52
C ASP A 133 -4.88 12.01 -10.57
N PHE A 134 -3.69 11.42 -10.66
CA PHE A 134 -2.50 11.90 -9.98
C PHE A 134 -1.28 11.80 -10.93
N GLU A 135 -0.12 12.21 -10.46
CA GLU A 135 1.08 12.28 -11.30
C GLU A 135 1.42 10.96 -12.01
N TYR A 136 1.24 9.83 -11.32
CA TYR A 136 1.63 8.50 -11.81
C TYR A 136 0.48 7.66 -12.39
N GLY A 137 -0.72 8.22 -12.47
CA GLY A 137 -1.85 7.48 -13.04
C GLY A 137 -3.22 7.96 -12.58
N ARG A 138 -4.15 7.01 -12.47
CA ARG A 138 -5.50 7.19 -11.96
C ARG A 138 -5.77 6.17 -10.87
N MET A 139 -6.39 6.58 -9.76
CA MET A 139 -6.63 5.70 -8.62
C MET A 139 -7.99 5.97 -7.96
N ALA A 140 -8.46 4.98 -7.22
CA ALA A 140 -9.62 5.07 -6.33
C ALA A 140 -9.38 4.21 -5.08
N ALA A 141 -9.84 4.64 -3.91
CA ALA A 141 -9.90 3.79 -2.75
C ALA A 141 -11.29 3.18 -2.60
N VAL A 142 -11.35 1.87 -2.42
CA VAL A 142 -12.59 1.10 -2.34
C VAL A 142 -12.57 0.19 -1.12
N ALA A 143 -13.74 -0.28 -0.73
CA ALA A 143 -13.88 -1.31 0.29
C ALA A 143 -14.75 -2.44 -0.24
N GLY A 144 -14.35 -3.67 0.05
CA GLY A 144 -15.15 -4.85 -0.23
C GLY A 144 -16.33 -5.00 0.74
N PRO A 145 -17.13 -6.06 0.59
CA PRO A 145 -18.33 -6.27 1.40
C PRO A 145 -18.07 -6.36 2.91
N ASP A 146 -16.89 -6.86 3.30
CA ASP A 146 -16.47 -7.02 4.70
C ASP A 146 -15.66 -5.81 5.22
N GLN A 147 -15.73 -4.68 4.51
CA GLN A 147 -15.05 -3.41 4.84
C GLN A 147 -13.52 -3.46 4.71
N GLU A 148 -12.97 -4.45 4.03
CA GLU A 148 -11.56 -4.48 3.65
C GLU A 148 -11.26 -3.37 2.64
N VAL A 149 -10.34 -2.48 3.00
CA VAL A 149 -9.97 -1.32 2.17
C VAL A 149 -8.75 -1.63 1.31
N PHE A 150 -8.82 -1.29 0.04
CA PHE A 150 -7.71 -1.39 -0.91
C PHE A 150 -7.82 -0.30 -1.99
N VAL A 151 -6.76 -0.13 -2.75
CA VAL A 151 -6.69 0.85 -3.83
C VAL A 151 -6.77 0.13 -5.18
N LEU A 152 -7.49 0.72 -6.12
CA LEU A 152 -7.45 0.37 -7.53
C LEU A 152 -6.63 1.42 -8.26
N MET A 153 -5.70 1.00 -9.11
CA MET A 153 -4.79 1.90 -9.80
C MET A 153 -4.59 1.48 -11.27
N THR A 154 -4.64 2.46 -12.15
CA THR A 154 -4.14 2.34 -13.53
C THR A 154 -2.92 3.25 -13.64
N PRO A 155 -1.70 2.71 -13.72
CA PRO A 155 -0.50 3.52 -13.94
C PRO A 155 -0.58 4.26 -15.27
N LYS A 156 0.07 5.46 -15.35
CA LYS A 156 0.32 6.10 -16.64
C LYS A 156 1.19 5.19 -17.49
N GLU A 157 0.85 5.07 -18.77
CA GLU A 157 1.77 4.51 -19.75
C GLU A 157 3.01 5.43 -19.78
N GLU A 158 4.19 4.86 -19.58
CA GLU A 158 5.43 5.57 -19.86
C GLU A 158 5.47 5.89 -21.37
N MET A 159 5.50 7.19 -21.72
CA MET A 159 5.69 7.64 -23.09
C MET A 159 7.16 7.49 -23.51
#